data_457d848c8e699a37b8f6d31782a07427
#
_entry.id   457d848c8e699a37b8f6d31782a07427
#
_cell.length_a   1.000
_cell.length_b   1.000
_cell.length_c   1.000
_cell.angle_alpha   90.00
_cell.angle_beta   90.00
_cell.angle_gamma   90.00
#
_symmetry.space_group_name_H-M   'P 1'
#
loop_
_entity.id
_entity.type
_entity.pdbx_description
1 polymer ?
#
loop_
_entity_poly.entity_id
_entity_poly.type
_entity_poly.pdbx_seq_one_letter_code
_entity_poly.pdbx_strand_id
1 'polypeptide(L)'
;MELNLERPILFFDIESTGLNIASDAIIELSFVKVFPGGEERIKTWRVKPWDYVTGSQRPVSPSAKAIHGISDEDLAGCPRFCDIADEVVSWLKDSDLSGFNSTKFDLPMLAEEIERVRKYMNRNLDINLHEMRMVDVQNIYHVMEPRNLKAAYRFYCGKELENAHAAEADTLATYAVLKAQLDRYPETLRNNVEFLSNFSERQKSLDYAGRIALNDKKEPTITFGKHKGRTAREVYMTEPSYFSWIENGEFTLDTKRQFELLKQQFEQEKREARRAARDSGHSKPLTDEELGSSLSLLAGKFNSRHEK
;
A
#
# COMPACT_ATOMS: atom_id res chain seq x y z
N MET A 1 31.66 -1.30 15.45
CA MET A 1 31.77 -2.76 15.11
C MET A 1 31.83 -2.83 13.59
N GLU A 2 32.85 -3.46 13.04
CA GLU A 2 32.96 -3.68 11.60
C GLU A 2 32.25 -4.99 11.21
N LEU A 3 31.83 -5.11 9.95
CA LEU A 3 31.23 -6.33 9.45
C LEU A 3 32.32 -7.39 9.28
N ASN A 4 32.10 -8.58 9.79
CA ASN A 4 32.98 -9.74 9.57
C ASN A 4 32.58 -10.43 8.25
N LEU A 5 33.24 -10.08 7.17
CA LEU A 5 32.92 -10.49 5.81
C LEU A 5 33.88 -11.53 5.28
N GLU A 6 33.39 -12.65 4.74
CA GLU A 6 34.17 -13.65 3.98
C GLU A 6 34.34 -13.21 2.52
N ARG A 7 33.37 -12.49 1.97
CA ARG A 7 33.36 -11.89 0.63
C ARG A 7 32.68 -10.53 0.68
N PRO A 8 32.83 -9.68 -0.34
CA PRO A 8 32.19 -8.38 -0.35
C PRO A 8 30.68 -8.47 -0.15
N ILE A 9 30.09 -7.47 0.54
CA ILE A 9 28.67 -7.26 0.59
C ILE A 9 28.32 -5.95 -0.11
N LEU A 10 27.27 -5.97 -0.92
CA LEU A 10 26.83 -4.84 -1.71
C LEU A 10 25.45 -4.39 -1.20
N PHE A 11 25.44 -3.22 -0.58
CA PHE A 11 24.20 -2.53 -0.22
C PHE A 11 23.70 -1.78 -1.44
N PHE A 12 22.39 -1.84 -1.68
CA PHE A 12 21.79 -1.14 -2.81
C PHE A 12 20.39 -0.64 -2.49
N ASP A 13 20.03 0.42 -3.21
CA ASP A 13 18.73 1.07 -3.19
C ASP A 13 18.42 1.59 -4.59
N ILE A 14 17.13 1.66 -4.95
CA ILE A 14 16.69 2.12 -6.26
C ILE A 14 15.57 3.15 -6.16
N GLU A 15 15.55 4.05 -7.16
CA GLU A 15 14.35 4.83 -7.50
C GLU A 15 13.80 4.35 -8.84
N SER A 16 12.48 4.44 -9.02
CA SER A 16 11.80 3.89 -10.18
C SER A 16 10.68 4.80 -10.72
N THR A 17 10.22 4.54 -11.92
CA THR A 17 9.08 5.26 -12.52
C THR A 17 7.76 5.03 -11.80
N GLY A 18 7.65 3.97 -11.00
CA GLY A 18 6.48 3.57 -10.22
C GLY A 18 6.69 2.22 -9.54
N LEU A 19 5.63 1.65 -8.98
CA LEU A 19 5.70 0.47 -8.11
C LEU A 19 5.42 -0.86 -8.81
N ASN A 20 5.08 -0.87 -10.09
CA ASN A 20 4.78 -2.09 -10.81
C ASN A 20 6.05 -2.66 -11.46
N ILE A 21 6.65 -3.69 -10.86
CA ILE A 21 7.90 -4.32 -11.31
C ILE A 21 7.83 -4.75 -12.79
N ALA A 22 6.69 -5.22 -13.26
CA ALA A 22 6.55 -5.70 -14.64
C ALA A 22 6.54 -4.56 -15.68
N SER A 23 6.04 -3.38 -15.34
CA SER A 23 5.86 -2.25 -16.27
C SER A 23 6.72 -1.04 -15.98
N ASP A 24 7.14 -0.84 -14.74
CA ASP A 24 7.99 0.28 -14.36
C ASP A 24 9.49 -0.03 -14.58
N ALA A 25 10.33 0.98 -14.47
CA ALA A 25 11.76 0.89 -14.75
C ALA A 25 12.59 1.64 -13.72
N ILE A 26 13.84 1.21 -13.50
CA ILE A 26 14.82 1.91 -12.65
C ILE A 26 15.17 3.26 -13.28
N ILE A 27 15.21 4.31 -12.45
CA ILE A 27 15.65 5.66 -12.82
C ILE A 27 16.88 6.12 -12.03
N GLU A 28 17.12 5.53 -10.87
CA GLU A 28 18.36 5.68 -10.12
C GLU A 28 18.71 4.35 -9.45
N LEU A 29 19.99 4.00 -9.44
CA LEU A 29 20.54 2.82 -8.79
C LEU A 29 21.79 3.23 -8.05
N SER A 30 21.85 2.99 -6.75
CA SER A 30 23.00 3.28 -5.90
C SER A 30 23.53 2.03 -5.25
N PHE A 31 24.84 1.86 -5.32
CA PHE A 31 25.58 0.75 -4.71
C PHE A 31 26.63 1.26 -3.73
N VAL A 32 26.70 0.62 -2.57
CA VAL A 32 27.82 0.70 -1.63
C VAL A 32 28.37 -0.72 -1.46
N LYS A 33 29.55 -0.99 -2.02
CA LYS A 33 30.22 -2.29 -1.91
C LYS A 33 31.26 -2.24 -0.83
N VAL A 34 31.10 -3.04 0.21
CA VAL A 34 32.01 -3.17 1.36
C VAL A 34 32.80 -4.46 1.20
N PHE A 35 34.12 -4.34 1.24
CA PHE A 35 35.04 -5.47 1.11
C PHE A 35 35.44 -6.02 2.48
N PRO A 36 35.90 -7.30 2.53
CA PRO A 36 36.61 -7.79 3.71
C PRO A 36 37.76 -6.84 4.07
N GLY A 37 37.83 -6.43 5.36
CA GLY A 37 38.80 -5.42 5.81
C GLY A 37 38.33 -3.97 5.79
N GLY A 38 37.07 -3.72 5.39
CA GLY A 38 36.39 -2.44 5.60
C GLY A 38 36.56 -1.40 4.48
N GLU A 39 37.26 -1.73 3.37
CA GLU A 39 37.28 -0.85 2.18
C GLU A 39 35.86 -0.71 1.63
N GLU A 40 35.46 0.53 1.33
CA GLU A 40 34.15 0.86 0.76
C GLU A 40 34.30 1.48 -0.63
N ARG A 41 33.44 1.10 -1.56
CA ARG A 41 33.29 1.74 -2.87
C ARG A 41 31.83 2.09 -3.09
N ILE A 42 31.61 3.29 -3.64
CA ILE A 42 30.26 3.83 -3.87
C ILE A 42 30.10 4.16 -5.35
N LYS A 43 28.96 3.80 -5.90
CA LYS A 43 28.60 4.15 -7.27
C LYS A 43 27.10 4.38 -7.36
N THR A 44 26.71 5.46 -8.02
CA THR A 44 25.32 5.78 -8.33
C THR A 44 25.19 6.05 -9.83
N TRP A 45 24.13 5.52 -10.42
CA TRP A 45 23.76 5.77 -11.81
C TRP A 45 22.39 6.43 -11.85
N ARG A 46 22.26 7.48 -12.62
CA ARG A 46 20.99 7.96 -13.16
C ARG A 46 20.71 7.20 -14.43
N VAL A 47 19.51 6.67 -14.59
CA VAL A 47 19.15 5.74 -15.65
C VAL A 47 17.94 6.28 -16.41
N LYS A 48 18.05 6.36 -17.72
CA LYS A 48 16.90 6.66 -18.58
C LYS A 48 15.97 5.45 -18.62
N PRO A 49 14.75 5.57 -18.09
CA PRO A 49 13.80 4.46 -18.09
C PRO A 49 13.37 4.16 -19.52
N TRP A 50 13.53 2.92 -19.96
CA TRP A 50 13.34 2.59 -21.38
C TRP A 50 12.39 1.43 -21.58
N ASP A 51 11.47 1.58 -22.51
CA ASP A 51 10.63 0.50 -23.00
C ASP A 51 11.28 -0.12 -24.22
N TYR A 52 11.81 -1.33 -24.07
CA TYR A 52 12.51 -2.04 -25.15
C TYR A 52 11.56 -2.58 -26.23
N VAL A 53 10.25 -2.61 -25.98
CA VAL A 53 9.23 -3.06 -26.94
C VAL A 53 8.81 -1.90 -27.84
N THR A 54 8.48 -0.76 -27.24
CA THR A 54 8.02 0.43 -27.99
C THR A 54 9.17 1.31 -28.49
N GLY A 55 10.37 1.13 -27.94
CA GLY A 55 11.54 1.95 -28.27
C GLY A 55 11.42 3.40 -27.78
N SER A 56 10.76 3.63 -26.65
CA SER A 56 10.52 4.96 -26.10
C SER A 56 10.86 5.04 -24.60
N GLN A 57 11.06 6.27 -24.10
CA GLN A 57 11.22 6.52 -22.67
C GLN A 57 9.90 6.24 -21.94
N ARG A 58 9.97 5.52 -20.83
CA ARG A 58 8.84 5.34 -19.90
C ARG A 58 8.66 6.59 -19.06
N PRO A 59 7.43 7.10 -18.88
CA PRO A 59 7.20 8.28 -18.06
C PRO A 59 7.32 7.96 -16.57
N VAL A 60 7.85 8.91 -15.81
CA VAL A 60 7.83 8.87 -14.34
C VAL A 60 6.43 9.20 -13.84
N SER A 61 5.84 8.33 -13.02
CA SER A 61 4.52 8.59 -12.46
C SER A 61 4.51 9.82 -11.53
N PRO A 62 3.41 10.60 -11.48
CA PRO A 62 3.33 11.75 -10.57
C PRO A 62 3.54 11.38 -9.10
N SER A 63 3.10 10.20 -8.69
CA SER A 63 3.28 9.70 -7.31
C SER A 63 4.74 9.37 -7.00
N ALA A 64 5.48 8.77 -7.94
CA ALA A 64 6.90 8.50 -7.79
C ALA A 64 7.69 9.81 -7.75
N LYS A 65 7.44 10.73 -8.70
CA LYS A 65 8.07 12.06 -8.72
C LYS A 65 7.86 12.84 -7.42
N ALA A 66 6.69 12.74 -6.80
CA ALA A 66 6.42 13.40 -5.51
C ALA A 66 7.28 12.86 -4.36
N ILE A 67 7.80 11.63 -4.46
CA ILE A 67 8.64 10.99 -3.43
C ILE A 67 10.11 11.33 -3.66
N HIS A 68 10.66 11.03 -4.85
CA HIS A 68 12.10 11.15 -5.13
C HIS A 68 12.49 12.45 -5.86
N GLY A 69 11.54 13.21 -6.38
CA GLY A 69 11.78 14.52 -7.02
C GLY A 69 12.35 14.47 -8.45
N ILE A 70 12.63 13.26 -9.00
CA ILE A 70 13.26 13.11 -10.32
C ILE A 70 12.18 13.22 -11.41
N SER A 71 12.44 14.03 -12.43
CA SER A 71 11.53 14.23 -13.56
C SER A 71 12.01 13.53 -14.84
N ASP A 72 11.13 13.41 -15.83
CA ASP A 72 11.46 12.85 -17.14
C ASP A 72 12.57 13.66 -17.85
N GLU A 73 12.59 14.97 -17.66
CA GLU A 73 13.60 15.88 -18.20
C GLU A 73 14.99 15.61 -17.62
N ASP A 74 15.08 15.32 -16.32
CA ASP A 74 16.33 14.99 -15.61
C ASP A 74 16.96 13.69 -16.16
N LEU A 75 16.15 12.82 -16.75
CA LEU A 75 16.54 11.51 -17.25
C LEU A 75 16.79 11.47 -18.75
N ALA A 76 16.42 12.51 -19.49
CA ALA A 76 16.46 12.52 -20.96
C ALA A 76 17.86 12.25 -21.54
N GLY A 77 18.91 12.78 -20.89
CA GLY A 77 20.33 12.61 -21.26
C GLY A 77 21.05 11.44 -20.60
N CYS A 78 20.38 10.69 -19.72
CA CYS A 78 20.99 9.59 -18.99
C CYS A 78 21.16 8.33 -19.85
N PRO A 79 22.11 7.44 -19.53
CA PRO A 79 22.22 6.14 -20.17
C PRO A 79 20.98 5.28 -19.82
N ARG A 80 20.60 4.38 -20.73
CA ARG A 80 19.59 3.34 -20.44
C ARG A 80 20.22 2.25 -19.59
N PHE A 81 19.42 1.44 -18.92
CA PHE A 81 19.94 0.34 -18.13
C PHE A 81 20.81 -0.62 -18.95
N CYS A 82 20.45 -0.91 -20.21
CA CYS A 82 21.27 -1.75 -21.08
C CYS A 82 22.65 -1.16 -21.38
N ASP A 83 22.82 0.13 -21.30
CA ASP A 83 24.08 0.80 -21.59
C ASP A 83 25.08 0.66 -20.41
N ILE A 84 24.55 0.49 -19.18
CA ILE A 84 25.34 0.33 -17.95
C ILE A 84 25.32 -1.10 -17.39
N ALA A 85 24.59 -2.02 -18.02
CA ALA A 85 24.32 -3.35 -17.47
C ALA A 85 25.58 -4.17 -17.16
N ASP A 86 26.63 -4.11 -18.01
CA ASP A 86 27.88 -4.82 -17.75
C ASP A 86 28.62 -4.25 -16.54
N GLU A 87 28.60 -2.93 -16.37
CA GLU A 87 29.18 -2.28 -15.19
C GLU A 87 28.42 -2.69 -13.94
N VAL A 88 27.08 -2.65 -13.97
CA VAL A 88 26.20 -3.11 -12.86
C VAL A 88 26.51 -4.57 -12.50
N VAL A 89 26.59 -5.46 -13.49
CA VAL A 89 26.94 -6.86 -13.27
C VAL A 89 28.34 -7.01 -12.65
N SER A 90 29.30 -6.20 -13.09
CA SER A 90 30.67 -6.25 -12.52
C SER A 90 30.70 -5.86 -11.04
N TRP A 91 29.84 -4.94 -10.62
CA TRP A 91 29.68 -4.57 -9.21
C TRP A 91 29.01 -5.68 -8.39
N LEU A 92 28.02 -6.37 -8.96
CA LEU A 92 27.32 -7.47 -8.30
C LEU A 92 28.17 -8.73 -8.13
N LYS A 93 29.06 -9.02 -9.08
CA LYS A 93 29.87 -10.26 -9.05
C LYS A 93 30.63 -10.44 -7.74
N ASP A 94 30.66 -11.68 -7.30
CA ASP A 94 31.37 -12.15 -6.10
C ASP A 94 30.97 -11.46 -4.79
N SER A 95 29.74 -10.93 -4.74
CA SER A 95 29.22 -10.22 -3.57
C SER A 95 28.00 -10.91 -2.99
N ASP A 96 27.75 -10.73 -1.69
CA ASP A 96 26.43 -10.86 -1.09
C ASP A 96 25.68 -9.53 -1.22
N LEU A 97 24.36 -9.55 -1.11
CA LEU A 97 23.51 -8.37 -1.26
C LEU A 97 22.93 -7.93 0.09
N SER A 98 22.69 -6.64 0.23
CA SER A 98 21.97 -6.07 1.37
C SER A 98 21.15 -4.85 0.95
N GLY A 99 20.10 -4.55 1.71
CA GLY A 99 19.30 -3.35 1.55
C GLY A 99 18.21 -3.27 2.61
N PHE A 100 17.35 -2.28 2.51
CA PHE A 100 16.24 -2.08 3.45
C PHE A 100 14.90 -2.32 2.75
N ASN A 101 14.17 -3.38 3.10
CA ASN A 101 12.94 -3.86 2.42
C ASN A 101 13.16 -4.26 0.95
N SER A 102 14.39 -4.41 0.55
CA SER A 102 14.80 -4.58 -0.84
C SER A 102 14.45 -5.95 -1.43
N THR A 103 14.21 -6.96 -0.59
CA THR A 103 13.70 -8.28 -1.05
C THR A 103 12.33 -8.22 -1.71
N LYS A 104 11.51 -7.20 -1.41
CA LYS A 104 10.15 -7.06 -1.94
C LYS A 104 10.03 -6.17 -3.17
N PHE A 105 10.99 -5.27 -3.39
CA PHE A 105 10.90 -4.29 -4.45
C PHE A 105 12.21 -4.13 -5.23
N ASP A 106 13.29 -3.69 -4.59
CA ASP A 106 14.55 -3.33 -5.27
C ASP A 106 15.18 -4.52 -5.97
N LEU A 107 15.31 -5.65 -5.28
CA LEU A 107 15.90 -6.86 -5.86
C LEU A 107 15.05 -7.42 -7.02
N PRO A 108 13.72 -7.56 -6.91
CA PRO A 108 12.87 -7.91 -8.03
C PRO A 108 12.94 -6.94 -9.21
N MET A 109 13.03 -5.62 -8.97
CA MET A 109 13.14 -4.62 -10.03
C MET A 109 14.50 -4.69 -10.74
N LEU A 110 15.59 -4.87 -10.00
CA LEU A 110 16.92 -5.08 -10.56
C LEU A 110 16.99 -6.36 -11.40
N ALA A 111 16.39 -7.44 -10.90
CA ALA A 111 16.29 -8.70 -11.63
C ALA A 111 15.51 -8.53 -12.93
N GLU A 112 14.39 -7.82 -12.90
CA GLU A 112 13.57 -7.54 -14.09
C GLU A 112 14.33 -6.72 -15.13
N GLU A 113 15.10 -5.69 -14.73
CA GLU A 113 15.92 -4.91 -15.66
C GLU A 113 17.02 -5.77 -16.31
N ILE A 114 17.67 -6.65 -15.55
CA ILE A 114 18.65 -7.61 -16.09
C ILE A 114 17.99 -8.54 -17.11
N GLU A 115 16.81 -9.09 -16.81
CA GLU A 115 16.07 -9.96 -17.73
C GLU A 115 15.59 -9.23 -18.98
N ARG A 116 15.19 -7.96 -18.87
CA ARG A 116 14.86 -7.11 -20.02
C ARG A 116 16.07 -6.96 -20.96
N VAL A 117 17.26 -6.72 -20.42
CA VAL A 117 18.49 -6.65 -21.24
C VAL A 117 18.79 -7.99 -21.90
N ARG A 118 18.71 -9.09 -21.17
CA ARG A 118 18.90 -10.45 -21.72
C ARG A 118 17.94 -10.72 -22.87
N LYS A 119 16.66 -10.45 -22.67
CA LYS A 119 15.58 -10.77 -23.60
C LYS A 119 15.57 -9.86 -24.83
N TYR A 120 15.59 -8.55 -24.64
CA TYR A 120 15.34 -7.59 -25.70
C TYR A 120 16.62 -7.11 -26.40
N MET A 121 17.76 -7.17 -25.72
CA MET A 121 19.05 -6.80 -26.33
C MET A 121 19.87 -8.03 -26.73
N ASN A 122 19.35 -9.25 -26.52
CA ASN A 122 19.99 -10.52 -26.81
C ASN A 122 21.43 -10.58 -26.22
N ARG A 123 21.59 -10.09 -24.97
CA ARG A 123 22.89 -10.03 -24.28
C ARG A 123 22.92 -11.04 -23.18
N ASN A 124 24.01 -11.83 -23.11
CA ASN A 124 24.25 -12.72 -21.98
C ASN A 124 24.91 -11.94 -20.85
N LEU A 125 24.13 -11.53 -19.85
CA LEU A 125 24.66 -10.98 -18.60
C LEU A 125 24.97 -12.12 -17.63
N ASP A 126 26.24 -12.38 -17.40
CA ASP A 126 26.73 -13.50 -16.57
C ASP A 126 26.57 -13.18 -15.08
N ILE A 127 25.34 -13.24 -14.57
CA ILE A 127 24.97 -13.08 -13.17
C ILE A 127 23.72 -13.90 -12.85
N ASN A 128 23.71 -14.54 -11.68
CA ASN A 128 22.54 -15.20 -11.12
C ASN A 128 22.24 -14.65 -9.74
N LEU A 129 21.27 -13.75 -9.64
CA LEU A 129 20.87 -13.11 -8.37
C LEU A 129 20.28 -14.11 -7.37
N HIS A 130 19.73 -15.26 -7.83
CA HIS A 130 19.18 -16.29 -6.95
C HIS A 130 20.26 -17.07 -6.17
N GLU A 131 21.50 -17.04 -6.61
CA GLU A 131 22.61 -17.69 -5.92
C GLU A 131 23.31 -16.78 -4.91
N MET A 132 22.95 -15.49 -4.88
CA MET A 132 23.50 -14.52 -3.96
C MET A 132 22.77 -14.55 -2.62
N ARG A 133 23.51 -14.47 -1.51
CA ARG A 133 22.89 -14.29 -0.20
C ARG A 133 22.35 -12.88 -0.09
N MET A 134 21.16 -12.73 0.51
CA MET A 134 20.51 -11.43 0.71
C MET A 134 20.28 -11.17 2.20
N VAL A 135 20.81 -10.06 2.69
CA VAL A 135 20.59 -9.55 4.04
C VAL A 135 19.64 -8.36 3.98
N ASP A 136 18.36 -8.57 4.32
CA ASP A 136 17.39 -7.49 4.40
C ASP A 136 17.38 -6.88 5.81
N VAL A 137 17.90 -5.66 5.93
CA VAL A 137 18.06 -4.95 7.21
C VAL A 137 16.71 -4.65 7.86
N GLN A 138 15.64 -4.42 7.06
CA GLN A 138 14.30 -4.23 7.61
C GLN A 138 13.78 -5.51 8.27
N ASN A 139 14.05 -6.68 7.69
CA ASN A 139 13.64 -7.95 8.29
C ASN A 139 14.33 -8.17 9.65
N ILE A 140 15.63 -7.86 9.74
CA ILE A 140 16.36 -7.91 11.02
C ILE A 140 15.72 -6.94 12.02
N TYR A 141 15.46 -5.69 11.60
CA TYR A 141 14.80 -4.69 12.43
C TYR A 141 13.44 -5.17 12.96
N HIS A 142 12.60 -5.76 12.10
CA HIS A 142 11.29 -6.26 12.50
C HIS A 142 11.35 -7.47 13.45
N VAL A 143 12.39 -8.31 13.33
CA VAL A 143 12.60 -9.44 14.23
C VAL A 143 13.12 -8.97 15.59
N MET A 144 14.08 -8.03 15.58
CA MET A 144 14.74 -7.56 16.81
C MET A 144 13.89 -6.52 17.57
N GLU A 145 13.07 -5.74 16.84
CA GLU A 145 12.19 -4.72 17.42
C GLU A 145 10.71 -5.04 17.09
N PRO A 146 10.14 -6.03 17.75
CA PRO A 146 8.77 -6.47 17.50
C PRO A 146 7.76 -5.37 17.88
N ARG A 147 6.75 -5.16 17.01
CA ARG A 147 5.65 -4.20 17.23
C ARG A 147 4.45 -4.89 17.89
N ASN A 148 4.63 -5.33 19.14
CA ASN A 148 3.57 -5.92 19.95
C ASN A 148 3.42 -5.18 21.29
N LEU A 149 2.41 -5.55 22.08
CA LEU A 149 2.11 -4.89 23.34
C LEU A 149 3.27 -4.97 24.34
N LYS A 150 3.96 -6.12 24.42
CA LYS A 150 5.11 -6.31 25.30
C LYS A 150 6.24 -5.33 24.97
N ALA A 151 6.56 -5.19 23.68
CA ALA A 151 7.58 -4.24 23.21
C ALA A 151 7.14 -2.78 23.45
N ALA A 152 5.88 -2.45 23.18
CA ALA A 152 5.33 -1.13 23.46
C ALA A 152 5.36 -0.80 24.95
N TYR A 153 4.98 -1.74 25.82
CA TYR A 153 4.99 -1.55 27.27
C TYR A 153 6.41 -1.32 27.80
N ARG A 154 7.39 -2.11 27.32
CA ARG A 154 8.80 -1.89 27.66
C ARG A 154 9.30 -0.53 27.16
N PHE A 155 8.99 -0.15 25.93
CA PHE A 155 9.46 1.10 25.32
C PHE A 155 8.86 2.35 25.98
N TYR A 156 7.57 2.36 26.24
CA TYR A 156 6.87 3.52 26.80
C TYR A 156 6.88 3.59 28.31
N CYS A 157 6.80 2.44 28.99
CA CYS A 157 6.67 2.37 30.45
C CYS A 157 7.98 1.96 31.16
N GLY A 158 9.01 1.52 30.42
CA GLY A 158 10.30 1.10 30.99
C GLY A 158 10.21 -0.19 31.83
N LYS A 159 9.17 -1.01 31.63
CA LYS A 159 8.88 -2.22 32.44
C LYS A 159 8.65 -3.43 31.55
N GLU A 160 8.94 -4.61 32.07
CA GLU A 160 8.55 -5.86 31.42
C GLU A 160 7.07 -6.18 31.71
N LEU A 161 6.37 -6.69 30.68
CA LEU A 161 5.00 -7.17 30.82
C LEU A 161 5.03 -8.61 31.32
N GLU A 162 4.69 -8.79 32.57
CA GLU A 162 4.50 -10.11 33.19
C GLU A 162 3.09 -10.63 32.83
N ASN A 163 2.94 -11.95 32.73
CA ASN A 163 1.68 -12.61 32.39
C ASN A 163 1.06 -12.13 31.06
N ALA A 164 1.88 -11.83 30.06
CA ALA A 164 1.40 -11.55 28.70
C ALA A 164 0.43 -12.68 28.27
N HIS A 165 -0.63 -12.29 27.54
CA HIS A 165 -1.77 -13.12 27.12
C HIS A 165 -2.83 -13.40 28.22
N ALA A 166 -2.69 -12.82 29.42
CA ALA A 166 -3.79 -12.68 30.33
C ALA A 166 -4.55 -11.38 30.02
N ALA A 167 -5.86 -11.48 29.72
CA ALA A 167 -6.64 -10.34 29.24
C ALA A 167 -6.58 -9.11 30.18
N GLU A 168 -6.58 -9.34 31.50
CA GLU A 168 -6.46 -8.26 32.49
C GLU A 168 -5.09 -7.57 32.40
N ALA A 169 -3.99 -8.35 32.39
CA ALA A 169 -2.63 -7.82 32.31
C ALA A 169 -2.42 -7.02 31.00
N ASP A 170 -2.88 -7.55 29.86
CA ASP A 170 -2.77 -6.90 28.56
C ASP A 170 -3.62 -5.61 28.48
N THR A 171 -4.81 -5.61 29.10
CA THR A 171 -5.67 -4.42 29.16
C THR A 171 -5.04 -3.32 30.02
N LEU A 172 -4.49 -3.66 31.20
CA LEU A 172 -3.78 -2.71 32.07
C LEU A 172 -2.51 -2.17 31.39
N ALA A 173 -1.76 -3.01 30.70
CA ALA A 173 -0.59 -2.59 29.93
C ALA A 173 -0.98 -1.65 28.78
N THR A 174 -2.06 -1.94 28.05
CA THR A 174 -2.57 -1.07 26.98
C THR A 174 -2.94 0.31 27.51
N TYR A 175 -3.63 0.37 28.66
CA TYR A 175 -3.97 1.63 29.33
C TYR A 175 -2.72 2.41 29.75
N ALA A 176 -1.74 1.74 30.35
CA ALA A 176 -0.48 2.36 30.74
C ALA A 176 0.32 2.91 29.54
N VAL A 177 0.37 2.16 28.44
CA VAL A 177 1.01 2.57 27.20
C VAL A 177 0.34 3.85 26.64
N LEU A 178 -1.00 3.92 26.59
CA LEU A 178 -1.71 5.11 26.11
C LEU A 178 -1.36 6.35 26.95
N LYS A 179 -1.32 6.23 28.29
CA LYS A 179 -0.91 7.35 29.15
C LYS A 179 0.51 7.81 28.85
N ALA A 180 1.44 6.86 28.75
CA ALA A 180 2.84 7.18 28.45
C ALA A 180 3.04 7.76 27.05
N GLN A 181 2.19 7.40 26.08
CA GLN A 181 2.18 8.05 24.75
C GLN A 181 1.72 9.50 24.83
N LEU A 182 0.68 9.81 25.59
CA LEU A 182 0.22 11.18 25.82
C LEU A 182 1.28 12.04 26.50
N ASP A 183 1.97 11.50 27.52
CA ASP A 183 3.05 12.18 28.21
C ASP A 183 4.27 12.43 27.30
N ARG A 184 4.56 11.50 26.38
CA ARG A 184 5.73 11.56 25.50
C ARG A 184 5.52 12.47 24.30
N TYR A 185 4.29 12.60 23.80
CA TYR A 185 3.97 13.34 22.59
C TYR A 185 2.94 14.46 22.79
N PRO A 186 3.14 15.38 23.77
CA PRO A 186 2.14 16.40 24.12
C PRO A 186 1.85 17.37 22.98
N GLU A 187 2.82 17.58 22.08
CA GLU A 187 2.66 18.47 20.91
C GLU A 187 1.87 17.82 19.76
N THR A 188 1.79 16.48 19.75
CA THR A 188 1.16 15.74 18.65
C THR A 188 -0.16 15.12 19.09
N LEU A 189 -0.22 14.59 20.31
CA LEU A 189 -1.39 13.90 20.84
C LEU A 189 -2.15 14.81 21.80
N ARG A 190 -3.45 14.88 21.63
CA ARG A 190 -4.36 15.56 22.57
C ARG A 190 -5.03 14.55 23.46
N ASN A 191 -5.09 14.81 24.76
CA ASN A 191 -5.81 13.96 25.70
C ASN A 191 -7.32 14.18 25.59
N ASN A 192 -7.86 13.74 24.46
CA ASN A 192 -9.28 13.79 24.08
C ASN A 192 -9.63 12.55 23.28
N VAL A 193 -10.63 11.80 23.69
CA VAL A 193 -10.98 10.50 23.10
C VAL A 193 -11.39 10.63 21.63
N GLU A 194 -12.14 11.68 21.25
CA GLU A 194 -12.53 11.91 19.87
C GLU A 194 -11.31 12.16 18.98
N PHE A 195 -10.37 13.01 19.44
CA PHE A 195 -9.12 13.25 18.75
C PHE A 195 -8.31 11.97 18.60
N LEU A 196 -8.14 11.21 19.67
CA LEU A 196 -7.33 9.97 19.68
C LEU A 196 -7.96 8.89 18.79
N SER A 197 -9.30 8.79 18.79
CA SER A 197 -10.02 7.89 17.89
C SER A 197 -9.73 8.22 16.44
N ASN A 198 -9.90 9.48 16.02
CA ASN A 198 -9.65 9.93 14.66
C ASN A 198 -8.16 9.79 14.27
N PHE A 199 -7.24 10.10 15.20
CA PHE A 199 -5.79 9.99 14.98
C PHE A 199 -5.32 8.54 14.79
N SER A 200 -5.91 7.60 15.51
CA SER A 200 -5.55 6.17 15.45
C SER A 200 -6.28 5.41 14.34
N GLU A 201 -7.31 6.00 13.74
CA GLU A 201 -8.11 5.38 12.70
C GLU A 201 -7.33 5.34 11.38
N ARG A 202 -7.03 4.13 10.88
CA ARG A 202 -6.33 3.97 9.59
C ARG A 202 -7.27 4.04 8.39
N GLN A 203 -8.49 3.55 8.54
CA GLN A 203 -9.52 3.54 7.51
C GLN A 203 -10.90 3.44 8.18
N LYS A 204 -11.83 4.35 7.85
CA LYS A 204 -13.20 4.28 8.35
C LYS A 204 -13.90 3.05 7.80
N SER A 205 -14.07 2.05 8.66
CA SER A 205 -14.82 0.85 8.33
C SER A 205 -16.23 0.95 8.89
N LEU A 206 -17.23 0.49 8.12
CA LEU A 206 -18.62 0.42 8.59
C LEU A 206 -18.88 -0.82 9.42
N ASP A 207 -18.10 -1.87 9.23
CA ASP A 207 -18.16 -3.10 9.99
C ASP A 207 -16.85 -3.38 10.71
N TYR A 208 -16.91 -4.08 11.84
CA TYR A 208 -15.71 -4.40 12.65
C TYR A 208 -14.76 -5.39 11.98
N ALA A 209 -15.23 -6.16 10.98
CA ALA A 209 -14.39 -7.07 10.22
C ALA A 209 -13.65 -6.39 9.06
N GLY A 210 -13.87 -5.09 8.83
CA GLY A 210 -13.22 -4.32 7.76
C GLY A 210 -13.63 -4.75 6.35
N ARG A 211 -14.82 -5.32 6.17
CA ARG A 211 -15.34 -5.77 4.87
C ARG A 211 -15.99 -4.65 4.06
N ILE A 212 -16.41 -3.60 4.73
CA ILE A 212 -16.98 -2.39 4.13
C ILE A 212 -16.25 -1.19 4.70
N ALA A 213 -15.55 -0.44 3.86
CA ALA A 213 -14.88 0.80 4.26
C ALA A 213 -15.46 2.00 3.51
N LEU A 214 -15.28 3.19 4.05
CA LEU A 214 -15.62 4.42 3.35
C LEU A 214 -14.46 4.83 2.44
N ASN A 215 -14.75 5.13 1.16
CA ASN A 215 -13.79 5.74 0.25
C ASN A 215 -13.62 7.25 0.52
N ASP A 216 -12.76 7.93 -0.23
CA ASP A 216 -12.49 9.38 -0.10
C ASP A 216 -13.76 10.24 -0.27
N LYS A 217 -14.78 9.72 -0.97
CA LYS A 217 -16.08 10.35 -1.15
C LYS A 217 -17.09 10.00 -0.03
N LYS A 218 -16.63 9.30 1.01
CA LYS A 218 -17.46 8.77 2.12
C LYS A 218 -18.52 7.76 1.65
N GLU A 219 -18.29 7.07 0.53
CA GLU A 219 -19.20 6.04 0.03
C GLU A 219 -18.79 4.65 0.52
N PRO A 220 -19.76 3.83 1.00
CA PRO A 220 -19.50 2.44 1.38
C PRO A 220 -18.89 1.64 0.22
N THR A 221 -17.69 1.10 0.41
CA THR A 221 -16.90 0.39 -0.60
C THR A 221 -16.54 -0.99 -0.09
N ILE A 222 -16.69 -2.01 -0.92
CA ILE A 222 -16.35 -3.39 -0.60
C ILE A 222 -14.83 -3.57 -0.63
N THR A 223 -14.27 -4.13 0.44
CA THR A 223 -12.80 -4.26 0.59
C THR A 223 -12.27 -5.65 0.22
N PHE A 224 -13.11 -6.60 -0.17
CA PHE A 224 -12.74 -8.00 -0.36
C PHE A 224 -13.40 -8.64 -1.59
N GLY A 225 -12.90 -9.83 -1.96
CA GLY A 225 -13.47 -10.67 -3.01
C GLY A 225 -13.50 -10.03 -4.40
N LYS A 226 -14.37 -10.54 -5.27
CA LYS A 226 -14.48 -10.13 -6.69
C LYS A 226 -14.91 -8.67 -6.89
N HIS A 227 -15.53 -8.07 -5.87
CA HIS A 227 -16.01 -6.69 -5.91
C HIS A 227 -15.16 -5.72 -5.10
N LYS A 228 -13.94 -6.11 -4.72
CA LYS A 228 -13.01 -5.24 -4.01
C LYS A 228 -12.79 -3.93 -4.77
N GLY A 229 -12.95 -2.80 -4.06
CA GLY A 229 -12.76 -1.44 -4.60
C GLY A 229 -14.01 -0.85 -5.27
N ARG A 230 -15.11 -1.62 -5.41
CA ARG A 230 -16.40 -1.11 -5.92
C ARG A 230 -17.28 -0.64 -4.77
N THR A 231 -18.09 0.39 -5.03
CA THR A 231 -19.06 0.84 -4.02
C THR A 231 -20.15 -0.23 -3.80
N ALA A 232 -20.62 -0.32 -2.56
CA ALA A 232 -21.69 -1.24 -2.22
C ALA A 232 -22.97 -0.96 -3.04
N ARG A 233 -23.19 0.32 -3.39
CA ARG A 233 -24.29 0.76 -4.25
C ARG A 233 -24.17 0.20 -5.66
N GLU A 234 -23.02 0.36 -6.32
CA GLU A 234 -22.78 -0.20 -7.65
C GLU A 234 -22.98 -1.71 -7.69
N VAL A 235 -22.46 -2.42 -6.68
CA VAL A 235 -22.62 -3.86 -6.58
C VAL A 235 -24.08 -4.24 -6.36
N TYR A 236 -24.81 -3.54 -5.50
CA TYR A 236 -26.25 -3.79 -5.29
C TYR A 236 -27.07 -3.59 -6.57
N MET A 237 -26.76 -2.55 -7.36
CA MET A 237 -27.47 -2.26 -8.60
C MET A 237 -27.15 -3.25 -9.73
N THR A 238 -25.93 -3.76 -9.79
CA THR A 238 -25.50 -4.69 -10.88
C THR A 238 -25.67 -6.15 -10.51
N GLU A 239 -25.48 -6.52 -9.26
CA GLU A 239 -25.53 -7.91 -8.77
C GLU A 239 -26.14 -7.99 -7.36
N PRO A 240 -27.46 -7.76 -7.18
CA PRO A 240 -28.10 -7.78 -5.86
C PRO A 240 -27.97 -9.13 -5.13
N SER A 241 -27.79 -10.24 -5.88
CA SER A 241 -27.53 -11.57 -5.33
C SER A 241 -26.29 -11.67 -4.48
N TYR A 242 -25.30 -10.76 -4.68
CA TYR A 242 -24.10 -10.70 -3.86
C TYR A 242 -24.40 -10.37 -2.40
N PHE A 243 -25.38 -9.49 -2.15
CA PHE A 243 -25.85 -9.17 -0.79
C PHE A 243 -26.48 -10.40 -0.12
N SER A 244 -27.29 -11.15 -0.86
CA SER A 244 -27.88 -12.40 -0.35
C SER A 244 -26.82 -13.48 -0.10
N TRP A 245 -25.75 -13.52 -0.90
CA TRP A 245 -24.63 -14.41 -0.65
C TRP A 245 -23.90 -14.06 0.63
N ILE A 246 -23.70 -12.79 0.95
CA ILE A 246 -23.12 -12.36 2.23
C ILE A 246 -24.03 -12.69 3.41
N GLU A 247 -25.32 -12.44 3.28
CA GLU A 247 -26.32 -12.73 4.31
C GLU A 247 -26.31 -14.22 4.71
N ASN A 248 -26.20 -15.12 3.73
CA ASN A 248 -26.22 -16.58 3.94
C ASN A 248 -24.83 -17.20 4.12
N GLY A 249 -23.73 -16.47 3.84
CA GLY A 249 -22.36 -16.93 3.93
C GLY A 249 -21.77 -16.91 5.34
N GLU A 250 -20.53 -17.35 5.46
CA GLU A 250 -19.76 -17.34 6.73
C GLU A 250 -19.13 -15.94 6.98
N PHE A 251 -19.97 -14.93 7.26
CA PHE A 251 -19.56 -13.60 7.65
C PHE A 251 -19.99 -13.30 9.09
N THR A 252 -19.30 -12.33 9.72
CA THR A 252 -19.68 -11.88 11.06
C THR A 252 -21.11 -11.29 11.04
N LEU A 253 -21.84 -11.42 12.14
CA LEU A 253 -23.20 -10.87 12.25
C LEU A 253 -23.21 -9.35 12.04
N ASP A 254 -22.17 -8.64 12.47
CA ASP A 254 -22.04 -7.21 12.24
C ASP A 254 -21.90 -6.89 10.75
N THR A 255 -21.03 -7.58 10.02
CA THR A 255 -20.93 -7.44 8.56
C THR A 255 -22.27 -7.68 7.87
N LYS A 256 -22.96 -8.77 8.20
CA LYS A 256 -24.30 -9.07 7.65
C LYS A 256 -25.30 -7.95 7.92
N ARG A 257 -25.31 -7.44 9.15
CA ARG A 257 -26.17 -6.32 9.55
C ARG A 257 -25.88 -5.05 8.74
N GLN A 258 -24.62 -4.71 8.53
CA GLN A 258 -24.25 -3.54 7.73
C GLN A 258 -24.70 -3.67 6.28
N PHE A 259 -24.53 -4.85 5.67
CA PHE A 259 -25.06 -5.11 4.32
C PHE A 259 -26.56 -5.05 4.26
N GLU A 260 -27.28 -5.53 5.27
CA GLU A 260 -28.73 -5.42 5.37
C GLU A 260 -29.19 -3.96 5.47
N LEU A 261 -28.54 -3.15 6.32
CA LEU A 261 -28.82 -1.72 6.45
C LEU A 261 -28.61 -0.97 5.13
N LEU A 262 -27.51 -1.22 4.43
CA LEU A 262 -27.24 -0.65 3.12
C LEU A 262 -28.30 -1.08 2.09
N LYS A 263 -28.70 -2.35 2.07
CA LYS A 263 -29.76 -2.86 1.21
C LYS A 263 -31.08 -2.14 1.46
N GLN A 264 -31.49 -2.02 2.72
CA GLN A 264 -32.71 -1.30 3.11
C GLN A 264 -32.67 0.17 2.67
N GLN A 265 -31.53 0.84 2.85
CA GLN A 265 -31.33 2.22 2.39
C GLN A 265 -31.46 2.31 0.87
N PHE A 266 -30.83 1.45 0.10
CA PHE A 266 -30.90 1.47 -1.37
C PHE A 266 -32.29 1.16 -1.89
N GLU A 267 -33.03 0.26 -1.24
CA GLU A 267 -34.41 -0.03 -1.57
C GLU A 267 -35.37 1.16 -1.27
N GLN A 268 -35.16 1.82 -0.14
CA GLN A 268 -35.93 3.02 0.20
C GLN A 268 -35.69 4.14 -0.81
N GLU A 269 -34.44 4.43 -1.15
CA GLU A 269 -34.07 5.43 -2.15
C GLU A 269 -34.69 5.08 -3.53
N LYS A 270 -34.69 3.82 -3.92
CA LYS A 270 -35.31 3.34 -5.18
C LYS A 270 -36.84 3.57 -5.15
N ARG A 271 -37.50 3.35 -4.00
CA ARG A 271 -38.94 3.61 -3.84
C ARG A 271 -39.26 5.11 -3.90
N GLU A 272 -38.45 5.95 -3.24
CA GLU A 272 -38.61 7.40 -3.24
C GLU A 272 -38.40 7.99 -4.64
N ALA A 273 -37.38 7.55 -5.36
CA ALA A 273 -37.13 7.95 -6.74
C ALA A 273 -38.28 7.58 -7.68
N ARG A 274 -38.85 6.36 -7.50
CA ARG A 274 -40.06 5.95 -8.27
C ARG A 274 -41.31 6.78 -7.95
N ARG A 275 -41.50 7.19 -6.68
CA ARG A 275 -42.59 8.09 -6.29
C ARG A 275 -42.41 9.48 -6.92
N ALA A 276 -41.21 10.06 -6.78
CA ALA A 276 -40.93 11.37 -7.36
C ALA A 276 -41.09 11.39 -8.89
N ALA A 277 -40.74 10.33 -9.59
CA ALA A 277 -40.95 10.19 -11.02
C ALA A 277 -42.44 10.10 -11.42
N ARG A 278 -43.28 9.45 -10.60
CA ARG A 278 -44.73 9.41 -10.79
C ARG A 278 -45.38 10.78 -10.56
N ASP A 279 -44.96 11.49 -9.53
CA ASP A 279 -45.51 12.81 -9.17
C ASP A 279 -45.08 13.90 -10.17
N SER A 280 -43.96 13.72 -10.89
CA SER A 280 -43.50 14.63 -11.95
C SER A 280 -44.16 14.41 -13.32
N GLY A 281 -45.15 13.54 -13.44
CA GLY A 281 -45.93 13.34 -14.66
C GLY A 281 -45.24 12.57 -15.79
N HIS A 282 -44.09 11.89 -15.51
CA HIS A 282 -43.44 11.00 -16.48
C HIS A 282 -44.20 9.67 -16.57
N SER A 283 -44.89 9.46 -17.66
CA SER A 283 -45.71 8.28 -17.91
C SER A 283 -44.98 7.01 -18.33
N LYS A 284 -43.63 6.99 -18.31
CA LYS A 284 -42.81 5.78 -18.56
C LYS A 284 -42.09 5.32 -17.31
N PRO A 285 -42.05 4.03 -17.01
CA PRO A 285 -41.17 3.51 -15.94
C PRO A 285 -39.72 3.78 -16.32
N LEU A 286 -38.99 4.45 -15.42
CA LEU A 286 -37.54 4.68 -15.57
C LEU A 286 -36.82 3.35 -15.67
N THR A 287 -35.86 3.25 -16.60
CA THR A 287 -34.91 2.13 -16.68
C THR A 287 -34.00 2.13 -15.47
N ASP A 288 -33.38 1.00 -15.15
CA ASP A 288 -32.48 0.89 -13.99
C ASP A 288 -31.26 1.82 -14.13
N GLU A 289 -30.82 2.20 -15.35
CA GLU A 289 -29.78 3.21 -15.62
C GLU A 289 -30.22 4.65 -15.32
N GLU A 290 -31.44 5.00 -15.69
CA GLU A 290 -32.03 6.33 -15.42
C GLU A 290 -32.32 6.51 -13.92
N LEU A 291 -32.68 5.42 -13.23
CA LEU A 291 -32.78 5.36 -11.77
C LEU A 291 -31.43 5.56 -11.08
N GLY A 292 -30.36 4.97 -11.60
CA GLY A 292 -28.99 5.14 -11.09
C GLY A 292 -28.52 6.60 -11.16
N SER A 293 -28.79 7.29 -12.28
CA SER A 293 -28.44 8.70 -12.49
C SER A 293 -29.22 9.64 -11.56
N SER A 294 -30.51 9.39 -11.37
CA SER A 294 -31.40 10.17 -10.47
C SER A 294 -31.04 9.97 -9.01
N LEU A 295 -30.61 8.77 -8.61
CA LEU A 295 -30.19 8.44 -7.25
C LEU A 295 -28.84 9.10 -6.89
N SER A 296 -27.91 9.23 -7.84
CA SER A 296 -26.65 9.95 -7.64
C SER A 296 -26.87 11.45 -7.36
N LEU A 297 -27.87 12.05 -8.00
CA LEU A 297 -28.27 13.44 -7.78
C LEU A 297 -28.94 13.65 -6.42
N LEU A 298 -29.76 12.70 -5.95
CA LEU A 298 -30.43 12.76 -4.65
C LEU A 298 -29.43 12.51 -3.49
N ALA A 299 -28.50 11.60 -3.63
CA ALA A 299 -27.45 11.34 -2.63
C ALA A 299 -26.57 12.58 -2.38
N GLY A 300 -26.26 13.36 -3.43
CA GLY A 300 -25.57 14.65 -3.31
C GLY A 300 -26.33 15.71 -2.49
N LYS A 301 -27.68 15.68 -2.52
CA LYS A 301 -28.51 16.59 -1.72
C LYS A 301 -28.68 16.17 -0.26
N PHE A 302 -28.57 14.90 0.07
CA PHE A 302 -28.64 14.40 1.45
C PHE A 302 -27.36 14.66 2.22
N ASN A 303 -26.17 14.49 1.59
CA ASN A 303 -24.90 14.80 2.22
C ASN A 303 -24.76 16.28 2.60
N SER A 304 -25.42 17.20 1.88
CA SER A 304 -25.41 18.64 2.18
C SER A 304 -26.34 19.05 3.35
N ARG A 305 -27.19 18.16 3.85
CA ARG A 305 -28.10 18.44 5.00
C ARG A 305 -27.55 18.00 6.37
N HIS A 306 -26.48 17.23 6.41
CA HIS A 306 -25.83 16.81 7.66
C HIS A 306 -24.57 17.65 8.02
N GLU A 307 -24.31 18.75 7.30
CA GLU A 307 -23.23 19.72 7.58
C GLU A 307 -23.79 21.06 8.17
N LYS A 308 -24.94 21.01 8.86
CA LYS A 308 -25.39 22.15 9.67
C LYS A 308 -25.62 21.74 11.10
#